data_8600311a6a8db48ff1fc87f51beb48e4
#
_entry.id   8600311a6a8db48ff1fc87f51beb48e4
#
_cell.length_a   1.000
_cell.length_b   1.000
_cell.length_c   1.000
_cell.angle_alpha   90.00
_cell.angle_beta   90.00
_cell.angle_gamma   90.00
#
_symmetry.space_group_name_H-M   'P 1'
#
loop_
_entity.id
_entity.type
_entity.pdbx_description
1 polymer ?
#
loop_
_entity_poly.entity_id
_entity_poly.type
_entity_poly.pdbx_seq_one_letter_code
_entity_poly.pdbx_strand_id
1 'polypeptide(L)'
;MRLLRSALLASLLIATALPALAAPVVAPPGNRSAEQPEIDMSSIKRAGETKESFEAKYRRIYALLKRDKTLIRSIKRSAQTYGVDPVHLIGAIIGEHTYNVGGLDSAQSYYVKALAYLGTKDLAFGYKGESVTDFVARPQFAACEGLEADYDLWTCREDVWDASFRGKTVNGKSFPRDRFSKVFFQPLYAGQTFGLGQINPLTALTVSDIVHRKSGLPLLDAERAPQLYQAIMDPNMSLDYMAAIIRLSIDVYRDTAGVDISQNPGLTATLYNVGDVKVRARALAAARKKNKSAMPQENYYGWLVNDRLDELRALL
;
A
#
# COMPACT_ATOMS: atom_id res chain seq x y z
N MET A 1 -9.05 60.34 -57.20
CA MET A 1 -8.00 60.11 -56.18
C MET A 1 -8.62 59.50 -54.95
N ARG A 2 -8.52 58.22 -54.78
CA ARG A 2 -8.98 57.47 -53.58
C ARG A 2 -7.78 56.87 -52.90
N LEU A 3 -7.46 57.33 -51.72
CA LEU A 3 -6.40 56.81 -50.88
C LEU A 3 -6.89 55.56 -50.13
N LEU A 4 -6.31 54.41 -50.40
CA LEU A 4 -6.48 53.17 -49.60
C LEU A 4 -5.59 53.31 -48.34
N ARG A 5 -6.19 53.26 -47.16
CA ARG A 5 -5.45 53.07 -45.89
C ARG A 5 -5.45 51.58 -45.57
N SER A 6 -4.30 50.93 -45.70
CA SER A 6 -4.07 49.58 -45.22
C SER A 6 -3.79 49.59 -43.71
N ALA A 7 -4.70 49.00 -42.94
CA ALA A 7 -4.51 48.76 -41.50
C ALA A 7 -3.80 47.41 -41.33
N LEU A 8 -2.54 47.42 -40.87
CA LEU A 8 -1.83 46.23 -40.39
C LEU A 8 -2.37 45.86 -38.98
N LEU A 9 -3.06 44.73 -38.87
CA LEU A 9 -3.35 44.09 -37.58
C LEU A 9 -2.10 43.28 -37.17
N ALA A 10 -1.37 43.78 -36.19
CA ALA A 10 -0.32 42.97 -35.51
C ALA A 10 -0.96 42.06 -34.48
N SER A 11 -1.06 40.76 -34.79
CA SER A 11 -1.52 39.75 -33.86
C SER A 11 -0.41 39.45 -32.84
N LEU A 12 -0.58 39.92 -31.61
CA LEU A 12 0.30 39.64 -30.50
C LEU A 12 0.02 38.20 -29.99
N LEU A 13 0.83 37.22 -30.35
CA LEU A 13 0.82 35.86 -29.81
C LEU A 13 1.41 35.91 -28.40
N ILE A 14 0.54 35.95 -27.38
CA ILE A 14 0.94 35.74 -25.99
C ILE A 14 1.17 34.24 -25.80
N ALA A 15 2.42 33.82 -25.89
CA ALA A 15 2.85 32.46 -25.49
C ALA A 15 2.73 32.38 -23.95
N THR A 16 1.66 31.79 -23.46
CA THR A 16 1.55 31.40 -22.05
C THR A 16 2.53 30.26 -21.80
N ALA A 17 3.71 30.57 -21.24
CA ALA A 17 4.63 29.57 -20.74
C ALA A 17 3.94 28.84 -19.58
N LEU A 18 3.45 27.61 -19.82
CA LEU A 18 3.06 26.69 -18.76
C LEU A 18 4.29 26.46 -17.88
N PRO A 19 4.17 26.59 -16.55
CA PRO A 19 5.28 26.25 -15.66
C PRO A 19 5.70 24.82 -15.92
N ALA A 20 6.92 24.62 -16.38
CA ALA A 20 7.50 23.29 -16.51
C ALA A 20 7.53 22.66 -15.11
N LEU A 21 6.72 21.61 -14.87
CA LEU A 21 6.81 20.82 -13.66
C LEU A 21 8.25 20.28 -13.60
N ALA A 22 8.96 20.64 -12.55
CA ALA A 22 10.31 20.14 -12.33
C ALA A 22 10.29 18.61 -12.31
N ALA A 23 11.24 17.97 -13.00
CA ALA A 23 11.35 16.52 -12.98
C ALA A 23 11.50 16.02 -11.54
N PRO A 24 10.87 14.88 -11.18
CA PRO A 24 10.99 14.33 -9.84
C PRO A 24 12.44 13.96 -9.52
N VAL A 25 12.83 14.17 -8.28
CA VAL A 25 14.16 13.77 -7.81
C VAL A 25 14.14 12.27 -7.53
N VAL A 26 15.06 11.53 -8.16
CA VAL A 26 15.15 10.08 -7.96
C VAL A 26 15.83 9.79 -6.62
N ALA A 27 15.18 8.98 -5.79
CA ALA A 27 15.80 8.43 -4.58
C ALA A 27 16.75 7.29 -5.00
N PRO A 28 18.07 7.40 -4.74
CA PRO A 28 19.02 6.36 -5.15
C PRO A 28 18.77 5.07 -4.38
N PRO A 29 19.16 3.90 -4.91
CA PRO A 29 19.13 2.64 -4.20
C PRO A 29 20.04 2.65 -2.96
N GLY A 30 19.80 1.72 -2.05
CA GLY A 30 20.58 1.56 -0.82
C GLY A 30 20.02 2.31 0.40
N ASN A 31 20.60 2.01 1.54
CA ASN A 31 20.20 2.57 2.83
C ASN A 31 20.74 3.99 3.03
N ARG A 32 19.93 4.83 3.68
CA ARG A 32 20.33 6.16 4.12
C ARG A 32 20.90 6.14 5.53
N SER A 33 20.44 5.18 6.34
CA SER A 33 20.97 4.93 7.67
C SER A 33 22.08 3.88 7.59
N ALA A 34 23.25 4.16 8.17
CA ALA A 34 24.38 3.21 8.23
C ALA A 34 24.03 1.97 9.04
N GLU A 35 23.20 2.15 10.08
CA GLU A 35 22.76 1.08 10.96
C GLU A 35 21.26 0.86 10.78
N GLN A 36 20.81 -0.39 11.05
CA GLN A 36 19.40 -0.73 11.00
C GLN A 36 18.62 0.11 12.03
N PRO A 37 17.55 0.81 11.60
CA PRO A 37 16.66 1.47 12.54
C PRO A 37 16.06 0.51 13.57
N GLU A 38 15.69 1.04 14.73
CA GLU A 38 15.10 0.26 15.83
C GLU A 38 13.87 -0.54 15.34
N ILE A 39 13.86 -1.83 15.67
CA ILE A 39 12.74 -2.72 15.34
C ILE A 39 11.59 -2.43 16.30
N ASP A 40 10.39 -2.25 15.74
CA ASP A 40 9.18 -2.02 16.52
C ASP A 40 8.94 -3.12 17.56
N MET A 41 8.59 -2.72 18.79
CA MET A 41 8.33 -3.64 19.90
C MET A 41 7.25 -4.67 19.59
N SER A 42 6.28 -4.34 18.76
CA SER A 42 5.24 -5.30 18.32
C SER A 42 5.82 -6.39 17.42
N SER A 43 6.80 -6.08 16.60
CA SER A 43 7.54 -7.05 15.79
C SER A 43 8.47 -7.93 16.63
N ILE A 44 9.14 -7.35 17.63
CA ILE A 44 9.96 -8.09 18.59
C ILE A 44 9.10 -9.09 19.37
N LYS A 45 7.94 -8.65 19.87
CA LYS A 45 7.00 -9.52 20.58
C LYS A 45 6.53 -10.68 19.72
N ARG A 46 6.10 -10.39 18.47
CA ARG A 46 5.70 -11.43 17.50
C ARG A 46 6.82 -12.41 17.19
N ALA A 47 8.06 -11.93 17.05
CA ALA A 47 9.21 -12.81 16.83
C ALA A 47 9.48 -13.73 18.02
N GLY A 48 9.34 -13.22 19.26
CA GLY A 48 9.47 -14.00 20.48
C GLY A 48 8.49 -15.18 20.56
N GLU A 49 7.29 -15.04 20.01
CA GLU A 49 6.27 -16.09 19.96
C GLU A 49 6.71 -17.29 19.10
N THR A 50 7.54 -17.08 18.09
CA THR A 50 8.04 -18.15 17.19
C THR A 50 9.34 -18.80 17.67
N LYS A 51 10.02 -18.24 18.67
CA LYS A 51 11.34 -18.66 19.16
C LYS A 51 12.41 -18.74 18.05
N GLU A 52 12.23 -18.02 16.96
CA GLU A 52 13.12 -18.00 15.79
C GLU A 52 13.70 -16.60 15.61
N SER A 53 15.00 -16.46 15.36
CA SER A 53 15.64 -15.16 15.11
C SER A 53 15.18 -14.56 13.76
N PHE A 54 15.27 -13.25 13.62
CA PHE A 54 14.97 -12.57 12.36
C PHE A 54 15.86 -13.07 11.21
N GLU A 55 17.13 -13.33 11.47
CA GLU A 55 18.05 -13.89 10.46
C GLU A 55 17.63 -15.30 10.04
N ALA A 56 17.23 -16.16 10.99
CA ALA A 56 16.73 -17.50 10.64
C ALA A 56 15.46 -17.43 9.79
N LYS A 57 14.51 -16.55 10.13
CA LYS A 57 13.31 -16.31 9.32
C LYS A 57 13.67 -15.81 7.92
N TYR A 58 14.56 -14.81 7.81
CA TYR A 58 15.05 -14.32 6.53
C TYR A 58 15.61 -15.45 5.68
N ARG A 59 16.53 -16.24 6.22
CA ARG A 59 17.16 -17.36 5.49
C ARG A 59 16.14 -18.39 5.02
N ARG A 60 15.16 -18.70 5.83
CA ARG A 60 14.08 -19.62 5.48
C ARG A 60 13.25 -19.11 4.30
N ILE A 61 12.81 -17.85 4.33
CA ILE A 61 12.04 -17.22 3.25
C ILE A 61 12.86 -17.10 1.97
N TYR A 62 14.12 -16.67 2.08
CA TYR A 62 15.04 -16.60 0.96
C TYR A 62 15.21 -17.95 0.28
N ALA A 63 15.46 -19.03 1.06
CA ALA A 63 15.61 -20.39 0.54
C ALA A 63 14.33 -20.88 -0.17
N LEU A 64 13.15 -20.52 0.33
CA LEU A 64 11.87 -20.84 -0.30
C LEU A 64 11.76 -20.13 -1.66
N LEU A 65 11.98 -18.83 -1.72
CA LEU A 65 11.95 -18.06 -2.97
C LEU A 65 12.98 -18.59 -3.98
N LYS A 66 14.18 -18.92 -3.52
CA LYS A 66 15.25 -19.50 -4.37
C LYS A 66 14.83 -20.82 -5.00
N ARG A 67 14.11 -21.66 -4.27
CA ARG A 67 13.64 -22.99 -4.70
C ARG A 67 12.41 -22.90 -5.60
N ASP A 68 11.47 -22.01 -5.29
CA ASP A 68 10.19 -21.91 -6.01
C ASP A 68 10.28 -21.04 -7.26
N LYS A 69 10.73 -21.64 -8.34
CA LYS A 69 10.85 -20.95 -9.64
C LYS A 69 9.49 -20.55 -10.25
N THR A 70 8.40 -21.19 -9.83
CA THR A 70 7.04 -20.84 -10.29
C THR A 70 6.60 -19.53 -9.62
N LEU A 71 6.82 -19.41 -8.32
CA LEU A 71 6.56 -18.16 -7.59
C LEU A 71 7.38 -17.00 -8.16
N ILE A 72 8.68 -17.20 -8.43
CA ILE A 72 9.52 -16.15 -9.06
C ILE A 72 8.98 -15.73 -10.43
N ARG A 73 8.52 -16.67 -11.27
CA ARG A 73 7.89 -16.31 -12.55
C ARG A 73 6.60 -15.50 -12.36
N SER A 74 5.77 -15.88 -11.38
CA SER A 74 4.54 -15.12 -11.06
C SER A 74 4.87 -13.72 -10.54
N ILE A 75 5.87 -13.55 -9.68
CA ILE A 75 6.37 -12.25 -9.21
C ILE A 75 6.82 -11.37 -10.40
N LYS A 76 7.63 -11.93 -11.31
CA LYS A 76 8.08 -11.19 -12.51
C LYS A 76 6.92 -10.75 -13.39
N ARG A 77 5.93 -11.62 -13.62
CA ARG A 77 4.74 -11.31 -14.42
C ARG A 77 3.93 -10.17 -13.79
N SER A 78 3.58 -10.27 -12.51
CA SER A 78 2.83 -9.21 -11.82
C SER A 78 3.62 -7.90 -11.81
N ALA A 79 4.90 -7.94 -11.47
CA ALA A 79 5.75 -6.75 -11.50
C ALA A 79 5.75 -6.06 -12.88
N GLN A 80 5.89 -6.83 -13.95
CA GLN A 80 5.85 -6.32 -15.33
C GLN A 80 4.50 -5.68 -15.67
N THR A 81 3.37 -6.30 -15.29
CA THR A 81 2.02 -5.77 -15.52
C THR A 81 1.84 -4.38 -14.91
N TYR A 82 2.44 -4.14 -13.75
CA TYR A 82 2.31 -2.86 -13.04
C TYR A 82 3.50 -1.89 -13.27
N GLY A 83 4.48 -2.29 -14.06
CA GLY A 83 5.64 -1.45 -14.39
C GLY A 83 6.52 -1.17 -13.16
N VAL A 84 6.76 -2.19 -12.33
CA VAL A 84 7.68 -2.13 -11.19
C VAL A 84 8.79 -3.16 -11.35
N ASP A 85 9.97 -2.91 -10.76
CA ASP A 85 11.04 -3.91 -10.71
C ASP A 85 10.60 -5.07 -9.79
N PRO A 86 10.69 -6.34 -10.22
CA PRO A 86 10.30 -7.49 -9.41
C PRO A 86 10.93 -7.54 -8.01
N VAL A 87 12.10 -6.94 -7.83
CA VAL A 87 12.78 -6.90 -6.53
C VAL A 87 11.96 -6.17 -5.46
N HIS A 88 11.07 -5.23 -5.84
CA HIS A 88 10.17 -4.57 -4.89
C HIS A 88 9.18 -5.55 -4.25
N LEU A 89 8.61 -6.45 -5.07
CA LEU A 89 7.69 -7.48 -4.56
C LEU A 89 8.45 -8.49 -3.68
N ILE A 90 9.65 -8.91 -4.11
CA ILE A 90 10.52 -9.78 -3.31
C ILE A 90 10.85 -9.11 -1.97
N GLY A 91 11.20 -7.83 -1.98
CA GLY A 91 11.49 -7.06 -0.78
C GLY A 91 10.30 -7.01 0.18
N ALA A 92 9.09 -6.76 -0.33
CA ALA A 92 7.88 -6.77 0.48
C ALA A 92 7.61 -8.17 1.09
N ILE A 93 7.72 -9.25 0.32
CA ILE A 93 7.57 -10.63 0.82
C ILE A 93 8.61 -10.93 1.91
N ILE A 94 9.88 -10.63 1.64
CA ILE A 94 10.97 -10.88 2.60
C ILE A 94 10.72 -10.14 3.92
N GLY A 95 10.40 -8.87 3.86
CA GLY A 95 10.18 -8.07 5.05
C GLY A 95 8.97 -8.54 5.85
N GLU A 96 7.81 -8.79 5.20
CA GLU A 96 6.60 -9.27 5.86
C GLU A 96 6.84 -10.60 6.59
N HIS A 97 7.50 -11.54 5.96
CA HIS A 97 7.71 -12.86 6.52
C HIS A 97 8.92 -12.94 7.48
N THR A 98 9.82 -11.98 7.46
CA THR A 98 10.92 -11.86 8.43
C THR A 98 10.44 -11.28 9.76
N TYR A 99 9.64 -10.20 9.73
CA TYR A 99 9.28 -9.46 10.93
C TYR A 99 7.90 -9.80 11.49
N ASN A 100 7.09 -10.56 10.78
CA ASN A 100 5.79 -11.04 11.25
C ASN A 100 5.86 -12.48 11.77
N VAL A 101 4.83 -12.89 12.55
CA VAL A 101 4.73 -14.24 13.12
C VAL A 101 4.55 -15.25 12.00
N GLY A 102 5.43 -16.27 11.95
CA GLY A 102 5.22 -17.56 11.29
C GLY A 102 4.57 -17.53 9.90
N GLY A 103 4.94 -16.54 9.08
CA GLY A 103 4.15 -16.12 7.91
C GLY A 103 3.74 -17.24 6.95
N LEU A 104 4.60 -18.25 6.70
CA LEU A 104 4.24 -19.30 5.75
C LEU A 104 3.52 -20.49 6.41
N ASP A 105 3.93 -20.89 7.60
CA ASP A 105 3.26 -22.00 8.32
C ASP A 105 1.90 -21.54 8.86
N SER A 106 1.80 -20.30 9.29
CA SER A 106 0.52 -19.69 9.70
C SER A 106 -0.36 -19.35 8.51
N ALA A 107 0.17 -18.95 7.34
CA ALA A 107 -0.62 -18.66 6.15
C ALA A 107 -1.43 -19.89 5.73
N GLN A 108 -0.86 -21.09 5.80
CA GLN A 108 -1.58 -22.32 5.50
C GLN A 108 -2.66 -22.64 6.54
N SER A 109 -2.38 -22.41 7.83
CA SER A 109 -3.34 -22.59 8.92
C SER A 109 -4.46 -21.55 8.86
N TYR A 110 -4.15 -20.30 8.52
CA TYR A 110 -5.12 -19.23 8.34
C TYR A 110 -5.94 -19.39 7.07
N TYR A 111 -5.33 -19.91 5.99
CA TYR A 111 -6.06 -20.27 4.76
C TYR A 111 -7.14 -21.34 5.05
N VAL A 112 -6.80 -22.41 5.76
CA VAL A 112 -7.77 -23.45 6.14
C VAL A 112 -8.84 -22.88 7.06
N LYS A 113 -8.49 -22.05 8.04
CA LYS A 113 -9.47 -21.39 8.93
C LYS A 113 -10.35 -20.40 8.17
N ALA A 114 -9.76 -19.58 7.31
CA ALA A 114 -10.52 -18.61 6.53
C ALA A 114 -11.44 -19.31 5.50
N LEU A 115 -11.02 -20.41 4.87
CA LEU A 115 -11.91 -21.21 4.02
C LEU A 115 -13.08 -21.81 4.82
N ALA A 116 -12.86 -22.21 6.06
CA ALA A 116 -13.94 -22.65 6.94
C ALA A 116 -14.93 -21.52 7.25
N TYR A 117 -14.46 -20.28 7.40
CA TYR A 117 -15.29 -19.08 7.58
C TYR A 117 -15.94 -18.59 6.28
N LEU A 118 -15.27 -18.76 5.12
CA LEU A 118 -15.85 -18.43 3.81
C LEU A 118 -17.12 -19.25 3.50
N GLY A 119 -17.28 -20.42 4.15
CA GLY A 119 -18.50 -21.21 4.11
C GLY A 119 -19.64 -20.66 4.99
N THR A 120 -19.40 -19.66 5.85
CA THR A 120 -20.45 -19.03 6.65
C THR A 120 -21.03 -17.84 5.87
N LYS A 121 -22.35 -17.86 5.64
CA LYS A 121 -23.08 -16.81 4.89
C LYS A 121 -23.05 -15.43 5.55
N ASP A 122 -22.53 -15.32 6.78
CA ASP A 122 -22.64 -14.13 7.63
C ASP A 122 -21.32 -13.35 7.78
N LEU A 123 -20.31 -13.64 6.96
CA LEU A 123 -19.06 -12.88 6.99
C LEU A 123 -19.26 -11.51 6.34
N ALA A 124 -19.33 -10.48 7.15
CA ALA A 124 -19.49 -9.09 6.70
C ALA A 124 -18.49 -8.15 7.37
N PHE A 125 -18.10 -7.10 6.68
CA PHE A 125 -17.32 -6.00 7.23
C PHE A 125 -18.26 -5.03 7.96
N GLY A 126 -17.97 -4.75 9.22
CA GLY A 126 -18.82 -3.89 10.02
C GLY A 126 -18.35 -3.74 11.46
N TYR A 127 -19.10 -2.96 12.22
CA TYR A 127 -18.84 -2.69 13.63
C TYR A 127 -20.14 -2.68 14.43
N LYS A 128 -20.23 -3.53 15.47
CA LYS A 128 -21.41 -3.63 16.38
C LYS A 128 -22.73 -3.77 15.62
N GLY A 129 -22.77 -4.66 14.61
CA GLY A 129 -23.99 -4.99 13.86
C GLY A 129 -24.32 -3.99 12.73
N GLU A 130 -23.55 -2.95 12.52
CA GLU A 130 -23.69 -2.00 11.41
C GLU A 130 -22.66 -2.33 10.33
N SER A 131 -23.08 -2.48 9.07
CA SER A 131 -22.18 -2.73 7.96
C SER A 131 -21.26 -1.53 7.72
N VAL A 132 -20.07 -1.76 7.11
CA VAL A 132 -19.19 -0.65 6.73
C VAL A 132 -19.87 0.26 5.71
N THR A 133 -20.68 -0.30 4.81
CA THR A 133 -21.38 0.45 3.76
C THR A 133 -22.42 1.39 4.36
N ASP A 134 -23.24 0.90 5.31
CA ASP A 134 -24.21 1.74 6.04
C ASP A 134 -23.48 2.81 6.86
N PHE A 135 -22.36 2.46 7.49
CA PHE A 135 -21.60 3.41 8.28
C PHE A 135 -21.06 4.57 7.46
N VAL A 136 -20.51 4.31 6.26
CA VAL A 136 -19.95 5.36 5.40
C VAL A 136 -21.00 6.11 4.56
N ALA A 137 -22.26 5.70 4.60
CA ALA A 137 -23.39 6.45 4.04
C ALA A 137 -23.86 7.63 4.94
N ARG A 138 -23.22 7.81 6.10
CA ARG A 138 -23.56 8.89 7.04
C ARG A 138 -23.17 10.27 6.48
N PRO A 139 -23.87 11.36 6.84
CA PRO A 139 -23.60 12.70 6.33
C PRO A 139 -22.17 13.19 6.52
N GLN A 140 -21.45 12.69 7.54
CA GLN A 140 -20.04 13.03 7.77
C GLN A 140 -19.13 12.62 6.60
N PHE A 141 -19.54 11.63 5.82
CA PHE A 141 -18.78 11.12 4.66
C PHE A 141 -19.19 11.75 3.32
N ALA A 142 -20.10 12.74 3.31
CA ALA A 142 -20.58 13.40 2.09
C ALA A 142 -19.43 13.96 1.22
N ALA A 143 -18.33 14.40 1.84
CA ALA A 143 -17.14 14.86 1.10
C ALA A 143 -16.43 13.76 0.29
N CYS A 144 -16.73 12.48 0.56
CA CYS A 144 -16.16 11.34 -0.16
C CYS A 144 -17.06 10.87 -1.32
N GLU A 145 -18.28 11.41 -1.43
CA GLU A 145 -19.20 11.07 -2.52
C GLU A 145 -18.65 11.56 -3.85
N GLY A 146 -18.79 10.74 -4.90
CA GLY A 146 -18.34 11.07 -6.26
C GLY A 146 -16.84 10.90 -6.50
N LEU A 147 -16.05 10.41 -5.52
CA LEU A 147 -14.68 9.98 -5.78
C LEU A 147 -14.68 8.65 -6.53
N GLU A 148 -14.15 8.65 -7.75
CA GLU A 148 -14.16 7.48 -8.64
C GLU A 148 -13.00 6.50 -8.38
N ALA A 149 -11.83 7.03 -7.99
CA ALA A 149 -10.67 6.21 -7.72
C ALA A 149 -10.77 5.59 -6.31
N ASP A 150 -10.66 4.27 -6.24
CA ASP A 150 -10.75 3.52 -4.98
C ASP A 150 -9.79 4.04 -3.90
N TYR A 151 -8.57 4.42 -4.31
CA TYR A 151 -7.59 4.98 -3.38
C TYR A 151 -8.07 6.29 -2.75
N ASP A 152 -8.59 7.21 -3.53
CA ASP A 152 -9.07 8.50 -3.02
C ASP A 152 -10.34 8.31 -2.18
N LEU A 153 -11.25 7.46 -2.61
CA LEU A 153 -12.49 7.14 -1.90
C LEU A 153 -12.20 6.55 -0.51
N TRP A 154 -11.39 5.50 -0.44
CA TRP A 154 -11.11 4.84 0.84
C TRP A 154 -10.21 5.68 1.73
N THR A 155 -9.24 6.42 1.19
CA THR A 155 -8.44 7.37 1.96
C THR A 155 -9.32 8.49 2.54
N CYS A 156 -10.27 9.02 1.77
CA CYS A 156 -11.23 10.02 2.28
C CYS A 156 -12.04 9.45 3.44
N ARG A 157 -12.52 8.21 3.33
CA ARG A 157 -13.27 7.54 4.40
C ARG A 157 -12.43 7.34 5.68
N GLU A 158 -11.15 6.99 5.54
CA GLU A 158 -10.21 6.91 6.67
C GLU A 158 -9.98 8.30 7.31
N ASP A 159 -9.76 9.35 6.50
CA ASP A 159 -9.60 10.73 6.97
C ASP A 159 -10.84 11.20 7.76
N VAL A 160 -12.06 10.91 7.26
CA VAL A 160 -13.32 11.23 7.96
C VAL A 160 -13.47 10.44 9.25
N TRP A 161 -13.12 9.15 9.25
CA TRP A 161 -13.10 8.35 10.47
C TRP A 161 -12.19 8.97 11.53
N ASP A 162 -10.98 9.30 11.18
CA ASP A 162 -9.98 9.89 12.10
C ASP A 162 -10.44 11.27 12.60
N ALA A 163 -11.00 12.09 11.73
CA ALA A 163 -11.47 13.43 12.09
C ALA A 163 -12.77 13.44 12.90
N SER A 164 -13.71 12.52 12.64
CA SER A 164 -15.09 12.64 13.15
C SER A 164 -15.50 11.56 14.17
N PHE A 165 -14.86 10.38 14.17
CA PHE A 165 -15.32 9.24 14.97
C PHE A 165 -14.28 8.65 15.89
N ARG A 166 -13.03 8.52 15.46
CA ARG A 166 -11.96 7.82 16.17
C ARG A 166 -11.75 8.34 17.58
N GLY A 167 -12.05 7.50 18.59
CA GLY A 167 -11.94 7.85 20.01
C GLY A 167 -12.98 8.87 20.51
N LYS A 168 -14.04 9.12 19.76
CA LYS A 168 -15.08 10.12 20.07
C LYS A 168 -16.42 9.47 20.40
N THR A 169 -17.29 10.24 21.02
CA THR A 169 -18.71 9.91 21.19
C THR A 169 -19.54 10.75 20.23
N VAL A 170 -20.25 10.10 19.32
CA VAL A 170 -21.09 10.75 18.31
C VAL A 170 -22.52 10.23 18.46
N ASN A 171 -23.49 11.12 18.63
CA ASN A 171 -24.90 10.78 18.84
C ASN A 171 -25.11 9.70 19.94
N GLY A 172 -24.40 9.85 21.08
CA GLY A 172 -24.51 8.94 22.22
C GLY A 172 -23.76 7.61 22.05
N LYS A 173 -23.17 7.30 20.87
CA LYS A 173 -22.40 6.07 20.60
C LYS A 173 -20.89 6.36 20.67
N SER A 174 -20.17 5.65 21.54
CA SER A 174 -18.71 5.77 21.66
C SER A 174 -18.01 4.88 20.64
N PHE A 175 -16.99 5.47 19.97
CA PHE A 175 -16.15 4.80 18.97
C PHE A 175 -14.74 4.55 19.51
N PRO A 176 -14.08 3.44 19.10
CA PRO A 176 -12.74 3.10 19.56
C PRO A 176 -11.67 4.05 18.99
N ARG A 177 -10.47 4.03 19.61
CA ARG A 177 -9.30 4.79 19.14
C ARG A 177 -8.51 4.07 18.05
N ASP A 178 -8.98 2.92 17.61
CA ASP A 178 -8.34 2.13 16.57
C ASP A 178 -8.56 2.75 15.18
N ARG A 179 -7.69 2.38 14.21
CA ARG A 179 -7.83 2.78 12.81
C ARG A 179 -9.10 2.19 12.19
N PHE A 180 -9.61 2.85 11.16
CA PHE A 180 -10.81 2.42 10.42
C PHE A 180 -10.71 0.96 9.95
N SER A 181 -9.58 0.59 9.35
CA SER A 181 -9.30 -0.77 8.90
C SER A 181 -9.44 -1.80 10.03
N LYS A 182 -8.95 -1.48 11.23
CA LYS A 182 -9.01 -2.38 12.39
C LYS A 182 -10.42 -2.51 12.96
N VAL A 183 -11.22 -1.45 12.87
CA VAL A 183 -12.57 -1.44 13.43
C VAL A 183 -13.58 -2.17 12.52
N PHE A 184 -13.50 -1.97 11.22
CA PHE A 184 -14.50 -2.46 10.28
C PHE A 184 -14.06 -3.68 9.46
N PHE A 185 -12.78 -3.85 9.17
CA PHE A 185 -12.28 -4.84 8.20
C PHE A 185 -11.58 -6.04 8.83
N GLN A 186 -11.86 -6.31 10.10
CA GLN A 186 -11.24 -7.42 10.84
C GLN A 186 -12.27 -8.27 11.56
N PRO A 187 -13.26 -8.86 10.84
CA PRO A 187 -14.28 -9.66 11.47
C PRO A 187 -13.76 -10.96 12.10
N LEU A 188 -12.57 -11.42 11.66
CA LEU A 188 -12.00 -12.69 12.11
C LEU A 188 -11.01 -12.50 13.26
N TYR A 189 -10.06 -11.56 13.12
CA TYR A 189 -9.05 -11.27 14.13
C TYR A 189 -8.50 -9.86 13.97
N ALA A 190 -8.44 -9.10 15.04
CA ALA A 190 -7.90 -7.74 15.02
C ALA A 190 -6.41 -7.69 14.62
N GLY A 191 -6.08 -6.87 13.62
CA GLY A 191 -4.69 -6.59 13.21
C GLY A 191 -4.07 -7.59 12.25
N GLN A 192 -4.86 -8.48 11.61
CA GLN A 192 -4.33 -9.50 10.73
C GLN A 192 -4.29 -9.08 9.26
N THR A 193 -3.22 -9.50 8.63
CA THR A 193 -2.94 -9.46 7.20
C THR A 193 -2.93 -10.90 6.66
N PHE A 194 -3.19 -11.08 5.37
CA PHE A 194 -3.46 -12.38 4.79
C PHE A 194 -2.64 -12.67 3.54
N GLY A 195 -2.42 -13.97 3.29
CA GLY A 195 -1.78 -14.46 2.08
C GLY A 195 -0.28 -14.16 1.99
N LEU A 196 0.27 -14.36 0.79
CA LEU A 196 1.69 -14.14 0.51
C LEU A 196 2.11 -12.68 0.73
N GLY A 197 1.25 -11.74 0.35
CA GLY A 197 1.48 -10.30 0.47
C GLY A 197 1.17 -9.73 1.84
N GLN A 198 0.61 -10.50 2.77
CA GLN A 198 0.17 -10.00 4.08
C GLN A 198 -0.70 -8.73 3.94
N ILE A 199 -1.69 -8.79 3.04
CA ILE A 199 -2.56 -7.65 2.71
C ILE A 199 -3.78 -7.65 3.64
N ASN A 200 -4.13 -6.50 4.18
CA ASN A 200 -5.41 -6.35 4.87
C ASN A 200 -6.54 -6.02 3.88
N PRO A 201 -7.81 -6.33 4.23
CA PRO A 201 -8.94 -6.12 3.34
C PRO A 201 -9.11 -4.69 2.84
N LEU A 202 -8.96 -3.68 3.70
CA LEU A 202 -9.10 -2.28 3.28
C LEU A 202 -8.01 -1.87 2.29
N THR A 203 -6.76 -2.30 2.51
CA THR A 203 -5.66 -2.04 1.58
C THR A 203 -5.94 -2.65 0.20
N ALA A 204 -6.53 -3.85 0.14
CA ALA A 204 -6.93 -4.44 -1.14
C ALA A 204 -8.01 -3.59 -1.85
N LEU A 205 -9.01 -3.10 -1.10
CA LEU A 205 -10.03 -2.21 -1.64
C LEU A 205 -9.44 -0.93 -2.22
N THR A 206 -8.42 -0.34 -1.59
CA THR A 206 -7.80 0.92 -2.07
C THR A 206 -7.12 0.82 -3.43
N VAL A 207 -6.87 -0.37 -3.94
CA VAL A 207 -6.23 -0.59 -5.25
C VAL A 207 -7.05 -1.48 -6.19
N SER A 208 -8.29 -1.78 -5.83
CA SER A 208 -9.14 -2.71 -6.55
C SER A 208 -9.42 -2.27 -7.99
N ASP A 209 -9.69 -1.00 -8.21
CA ASP A 209 -9.89 -0.41 -9.53
C ASP A 209 -8.61 -0.48 -10.41
N ILE A 210 -7.43 -0.29 -9.81
CA ILE A 210 -6.13 -0.43 -10.49
C ILE A 210 -5.92 -1.88 -10.92
N VAL A 211 -6.19 -2.83 -9.99
CA VAL A 211 -6.05 -4.26 -10.25
C VAL A 211 -7.04 -4.72 -11.33
N HIS A 212 -8.28 -4.24 -11.26
CA HIS A 212 -9.27 -4.52 -12.30
C HIS A 212 -8.81 -4.04 -13.69
N ARG A 213 -8.36 -2.79 -13.80
CA ARG A 213 -7.90 -2.22 -15.07
C ARG A 213 -6.65 -2.89 -15.63
N LYS A 214 -5.70 -3.33 -14.76
CA LYS A 214 -4.40 -3.86 -15.20
C LYS A 214 -4.39 -5.35 -15.41
N SER A 215 -5.07 -6.11 -14.56
CA SER A 215 -5.05 -7.58 -14.53
C SER A 215 -6.38 -8.22 -14.92
N GLY A 216 -7.46 -7.42 -15.10
CA GLY A 216 -8.79 -7.94 -15.44
C GLY A 216 -9.46 -8.71 -14.29
N LEU A 217 -8.92 -8.64 -13.06
CA LEU A 217 -9.53 -9.26 -11.90
C LEU A 217 -10.83 -8.52 -11.53
N PRO A 218 -11.82 -9.20 -10.92
CA PRO A 218 -13.06 -8.55 -10.50
C PRO A 218 -12.82 -7.38 -9.56
N LEU A 219 -13.63 -6.33 -9.67
CA LEU A 219 -13.68 -5.27 -8.66
C LEU A 219 -14.07 -5.86 -7.32
N LEU A 220 -13.36 -5.46 -6.28
CA LEU A 220 -13.70 -5.85 -4.91
C LEU A 220 -14.81 -4.97 -4.36
N ASP A 221 -15.67 -5.61 -3.58
CA ASP A 221 -16.82 -4.98 -2.96
C ASP A 221 -16.75 -5.20 -1.44
N ALA A 222 -16.87 -4.12 -0.68
CA ALA A 222 -16.87 -4.18 0.79
C ALA A 222 -18.06 -4.95 1.37
N GLU A 223 -19.13 -5.18 0.61
CA GLU A 223 -20.24 -6.02 1.00
C GLU A 223 -19.97 -7.52 0.79
N ARG A 224 -18.91 -7.85 0.06
CA ARG A 224 -18.55 -9.23 -0.33
C ARG A 224 -17.26 -9.69 0.34
N ALA A 225 -17.21 -9.67 1.67
CA ALA A 225 -16.05 -10.07 2.43
C ALA A 225 -15.42 -11.41 2.00
N PRO A 226 -16.17 -12.49 1.69
CA PRO A 226 -15.60 -13.75 1.19
C PRO A 226 -14.78 -13.57 -0.10
N GLN A 227 -15.30 -12.81 -1.08
CA GLN A 227 -14.61 -12.54 -2.34
C GLN A 227 -13.31 -11.78 -2.12
N LEU A 228 -13.34 -10.81 -1.22
CA LEU A 228 -12.15 -10.02 -0.88
C LEU A 228 -11.08 -10.89 -0.21
N TYR A 229 -11.45 -11.72 0.75
CA TYR A 229 -10.51 -12.67 1.36
C TYR A 229 -9.93 -13.65 0.35
N GLN A 230 -10.75 -14.17 -0.59
CA GLN A 230 -10.26 -15.01 -1.66
C GLN A 230 -9.16 -14.30 -2.48
N ALA A 231 -9.38 -13.04 -2.86
CA ALA A 231 -8.42 -12.27 -3.65
C ALA A 231 -7.07 -12.07 -2.94
N ILE A 232 -7.08 -11.71 -1.64
CA ILE A 232 -5.83 -11.47 -0.90
C ILE A 232 -5.12 -12.75 -0.44
N MET A 233 -5.83 -13.88 -0.43
CA MET A 233 -5.28 -15.17 -0.01
C MET A 233 -4.79 -16.03 -1.16
N ASP A 234 -5.34 -15.89 -2.36
CA ASP A 234 -4.82 -16.55 -3.56
C ASP A 234 -3.43 -16.03 -3.90
N PRO A 235 -2.40 -16.88 -3.99
CA PRO A 235 -1.02 -16.42 -4.19
C PRO A 235 -0.81 -15.62 -5.48
N ASN A 236 -1.52 -15.94 -6.56
CA ASN A 236 -1.37 -15.24 -7.83
C ASN A 236 -2.10 -13.89 -7.80
N MET A 237 -3.36 -13.86 -7.33
CA MET A 237 -4.12 -12.62 -7.19
C MET A 237 -3.43 -11.67 -6.19
N SER A 238 -2.97 -12.19 -5.05
CA SER A 238 -2.24 -11.41 -4.04
C SER A 238 -1.02 -10.69 -4.61
N LEU A 239 -0.26 -11.31 -5.53
CA LEU A 239 0.88 -10.66 -6.20
C LEU A 239 0.47 -9.45 -7.03
N ASP A 240 -0.68 -9.48 -7.70
CA ASP A 240 -1.19 -8.35 -8.46
C ASP A 240 -1.60 -7.19 -7.54
N TYR A 241 -2.25 -7.48 -6.41
CA TYR A 241 -2.53 -6.48 -5.38
C TYR A 241 -1.24 -5.89 -4.77
N MET A 242 -0.23 -6.71 -4.47
CA MET A 242 1.09 -6.23 -4.01
C MET A 242 1.72 -5.26 -5.01
N ALA A 243 1.75 -5.65 -6.28
CA ALA A 243 2.33 -4.84 -7.35
C ALA A 243 1.57 -3.51 -7.52
N ALA A 244 0.25 -3.52 -7.42
CA ALA A 244 -0.60 -2.34 -7.44
C ALA A 244 -0.30 -1.38 -6.27
N ILE A 245 -0.19 -1.91 -5.04
CA ILE A 245 0.14 -1.13 -3.83
C ILE A 245 1.52 -0.47 -3.95
N ILE A 246 2.51 -1.23 -4.45
CA ILE A 246 3.87 -0.71 -4.66
C ILE A 246 3.87 0.36 -5.75
N ARG A 247 3.20 0.13 -6.87
CA ARG A 247 3.07 1.10 -7.97
C ARG A 247 2.39 2.39 -7.48
N LEU A 248 1.28 2.26 -6.78
CA LEU A 248 0.57 3.39 -6.17
C LEU A 248 1.48 4.19 -5.24
N SER A 249 2.27 3.51 -4.40
CA SER A 249 3.22 4.18 -3.49
C SER A 249 4.26 5.01 -4.24
N ILE A 250 4.80 4.48 -5.35
CA ILE A 250 5.75 5.19 -6.21
C ILE A 250 5.08 6.42 -6.83
N ASP A 251 3.87 6.26 -7.40
CA ASP A 251 3.15 7.35 -8.05
C ASP A 251 2.78 8.45 -7.05
N VAL A 252 2.23 8.11 -5.89
CA VAL A 252 1.86 9.07 -4.84
C VAL A 252 3.08 9.87 -4.35
N TYR A 253 4.24 9.23 -4.18
CA TYR A 253 5.46 9.94 -3.77
C TYR A 253 5.97 10.86 -4.87
N ARG A 254 5.97 10.40 -6.12
CA ARG A 254 6.36 11.21 -7.27
C ARG A 254 5.45 12.44 -7.40
N ASP A 255 4.15 12.25 -7.36
CA ASP A 255 3.16 13.28 -7.68
C ASP A 255 2.94 14.24 -6.50
N THR A 256 3.06 13.78 -5.24
CA THR A 256 2.85 14.60 -4.04
C THR A 256 4.13 15.25 -3.53
N ALA A 257 5.24 14.51 -3.48
CA ALA A 257 6.49 14.96 -2.89
C ALA A 257 7.57 15.36 -3.91
N GLY A 258 7.34 15.10 -5.21
CA GLY A 258 8.33 15.30 -6.26
C GLY A 258 9.55 14.39 -6.10
N VAL A 259 9.36 13.18 -5.54
CA VAL A 259 10.41 12.19 -5.32
C VAL A 259 10.02 10.86 -5.95
N ASP A 260 10.83 10.39 -6.88
CA ASP A 260 10.69 9.07 -7.48
C ASP A 260 11.45 8.02 -6.65
N ILE A 261 10.73 7.09 -6.05
CA ILE A 261 11.26 6.00 -5.22
C ILE A 261 11.35 4.67 -5.97
N SER A 262 11.13 4.67 -7.28
CA SER A 262 11.09 3.45 -8.12
C SER A 262 12.42 2.69 -8.19
N GLN A 263 13.53 3.33 -7.81
CA GLN A 263 14.85 2.70 -7.78
C GLN A 263 15.26 2.22 -6.37
N ASN A 264 14.44 2.43 -5.37
CA ASN A 264 14.78 2.08 -3.99
C ASN A 264 13.77 1.09 -3.39
N PRO A 265 14.02 -0.22 -3.48
CA PRO A 265 13.12 -1.26 -2.94
C PRO A 265 12.92 -1.18 -1.43
N GLY A 266 13.90 -0.70 -0.67
CA GLY A 266 13.73 -0.51 0.77
C GLY A 266 12.72 0.58 1.12
N LEU A 267 12.66 1.66 0.34
CA LEU A 267 11.65 2.70 0.55
C LEU A 267 10.24 2.19 0.24
N THR A 268 10.05 1.47 -0.85
CA THR A 268 8.73 0.88 -1.18
C THR A 268 8.33 -0.19 -0.17
N ALA A 269 9.27 -1.02 0.29
CA ALA A 269 9.06 -2.00 1.35
C ALA A 269 8.70 -1.32 2.69
N THR A 270 9.34 -0.20 3.02
CA THR A 270 8.97 0.63 4.17
C THR A 270 7.52 1.07 4.08
N LEU A 271 7.09 1.64 2.94
CA LEU A 271 5.73 2.12 2.74
C LEU A 271 4.71 0.97 2.74
N TYR A 272 5.09 -0.18 2.21
CA TYR A 272 4.27 -1.39 2.26
C TYR A 272 3.98 -1.84 3.69
N ASN A 273 5.00 -1.80 4.55
CA ASN A 273 4.89 -2.17 5.97
C ASN A 273 4.07 -1.17 6.79
N VAL A 274 4.33 0.14 6.63
CA VAL A 274 3.74 1.16 7.52
C VAL A 274 2.43 1.77 7.00
N GLY A 275 2.13 1.66 5.71
CA GLY A 275 0.96 2.27 5.08
C GLY A 275 0.98 3.81 5.08
N ASP A 276 -0.21 4.42 5.08
CA ASP A 276 -0.43 5.88 5.14
C ASP A 276 0.38 6.67 4.09
N VAL A 277 0.49 6.13 2.86
CA VAL A 277 1.38 6.62 1.81
C VAL A 277 1.15 8.11 1.52
N LYS A 278 -0.11 8.56 1.43
CA LYS A 278 -0.48 9.95 1.14
C LYS A 278 -0.05 10.90 2.25
N VAL A 279 -0.23 10.51 3.51
CA VAL A 279 0.18 11.31 4.68
C VAL A 279 1.69 11.47 4.71
N ARG A 280 2.42 10.38 4.47
CA ARG A 280 3.89 10.38 4.43
C ARG A 280 4.44 11.20 3.28
N ALA A 281 3.85 11.09 2.09
CA ALA A 281 4.24 11.88 0.93
C ALA A 281 3.99 13.38 1.17
N ARG A 282 2.86 13.76 1.78
CA ARG A 282 2.58 15.15 2.18
C ARG A 282 3.57 15.68 3.22
N ALA A 283 3.91 14.85 4.22
CA ALA A 283 4.93 15.21 5.22
C ALA A 283 6.30 15.45 4.56
N LEU A 284 6.70 14.59 3.63
CA LEU A 284 7.92 14.78 2.86
C LEU A 284 7.86 16.05 2.00
N ALA A 285 6.75 16.31 1.31
CA ALA A 285 6.56 17.53 0.54
C ALA A 285 6.72 18.80 1.40
N ALA A 286 6.16 18.78 2.62
CA ALA A 286 6.32 19.88 3.58
C ALA A 286 7.78 20.03 4.05
N ALA A 287 8.48 18.93 4.30
CA ALA A 287 9.89 18.95 4.64
C ALA A 287 10.75 19.50 3.50
N ARG A 288 10.46 19.13 2.24
CA ARG A 288 11.16 19.60 1.04
C ARG A 288 10.96 21.09 0.74
N LYS A 289 9.85 21.69 1.18
CA LYS A 289 9.67 23.15 1.13
C LYS A 289 10.70 23.87 2.00
N LYS A 290 11.10 23.28 3.13
CA LYS A 290 12.11 23.83 4.07
C LYS A 290 13.54 23.43 3.67
N ASN A 291 13.72 22.22 3.22
CA ASN A 291 15.00 21.66 2.80
C ASN A 291 14.81 20.83 1.52
N LYS A 292 15.20 21.37 0.37
CA LYS A 292 15.03 20.73 -0.96
C LYS A 292 15.72 19.37 -1.07
N SER A 293 16.77 19.11 -0.25
CA SER A 293 17.48 17.83 -0.20
C SER A 293 16.82 16.78 0.70
N ALA A 294 15.72 17.13 1.39
CA ALA A 294 15.01 16.16 2.23
C ALA A 294 14.52 14.97 1.37
N MET A 295 14.78 13.78 1.87
CA MET A 295 14.45 12.50 1.23
C MET A 295 13.70 11.58 2.21
N PRO A 296 12.90 10.63 1.72
CA PRO A 296 12.31 9.63 2.57
C PRO A 296 13.40 8.74 3.19
N GLN A 297 13.10 8.17 4.35
CA GLN A 297 13.98 7.22 5.02
C GLN A 297 13.30 5.86 5.15
N GLU A 298 14.08 4.82 5.05
CA GLU A 298 13.68 3.45 5.34
C GLU A 298 13.50 3.24 6.86
N ASN A 299 12.54 2.40 7.24
CA ASN A 299 12.46 1.82 8.57
C ASN A 299 13.29 0.53 8.64
N TYR A 300 13.28 -0.18 9.79
CA TYR A 300 14.02 -1.45 9.97
C TYR A 300 13.72 -2.51 8.89
N TYR A 301 12.50 -2.53 8.40
CA TYR A 301 12.00 -3.45 7.39
C TYR A 301 12.61 -3.12 6.00
N GLY A 302 12.49 -1.87 5.56
CA GLY A 302 13.08 -1.43 4.30
C GLY A 302 14.60 -1.42 4.34
N TRP A 303 15.19 -1.15 5.51
CA TRP A 303 16.63 -1.21 5.70
C TRP A 303 17.18 -2.62 5.40
N LEU A 304 16.53 -3.68 5.91
CA LEU A 304 16.89 -5.07 5.60
C LEU A 304 16.84 -5.34 4.09
N VAL A 305 15.80 -4.85 3.41
CA VAL A 305 15.64 -5.06 1.95
C VAL A 305 16.79 -4.42 1.17
N ASN A 306 17.18 -3.21 1.53
CA ASN A 306 18.30 -2.55 0.87
C ASN A 306 19.66 -3.16 1.25
N ASP A 307 19.84 -3.58 2.51
CA ASP A 307 21.05 -4.27 2.97
C ASP A 307 21.31 -5.60 2.23
N ARG A 308 20.24 -6.29 1.87
CA ARG A 308 20.28 -7.57 1.15
C ARG A 308 20.00 -7.44 -0.36
N LEU A 309 20.02 -6.24 -0.92
CA LEU A 309 19.52 -5.97 -2.27
C LEU A 309 20.18 -6.85 -3.35
N ASP A 310 21.49 -7.01 -3.31
CA ASP A 310 22.21 -7.85 -4.29
C ASP A 310 21.82 -9.33 -4.16
N GLU A 311 21.66 -9.82 -2.92
CA GLU A 311 21.20 -11.19 -2.65
C GLU A 311 19.76 -11.38 -3.16
N LEU A 312 18.86 -10.40 -2.97
CA LEU A 312 17.49 -10.47 -3.46
C LEU A 312 17.42 -10.39 -5.00
N ARG A 313 18.25 -9.58 -5.63
CA ARG A 313 18.36 -9.53 -7.11
C ARG A 313 18.84 -10.83 -7.71
N ALA A 314 19.69 -11.57 -7.01
CA ALA A 314 20.17 -12.89 -7.45
C ALA A 314 19.07 -13.96 -7.50
N LEU A 315 17.86 -13.72 -6.97
CA LEU A 315 16.70 -14.60 -7.11
C LEU A 315 16.00 -14.44 -8.48
N LEU A 316 16.22 -13.31 -9.14
CA LEU A 316 15.58 -12.95 -10.41
C LEU A 316 16.40 -13.43 -11.61
#